data_8eec6423aa36faa3b5640535997e507f
#
_entry.id   8eec6423aa36faa3b5640535997e507f
#
_cell.length_a   1.000
_cell.length_b   1.000
_cell.length_c   1.000
_cell.angle_alpha   90.00
_cell.angle_beta   90.00
_cell.angle_gamma   90.00
#
_symmetry.space_group_name_H-M   'P 1'
#
loop_
_entity.id
_entity.type
_entity.pdbx_description
1 polymer ?
#
loop_
_entity_poly.entity_id
_entity_poly.type
_entity_poly.pdbx_seq_one_letter_code
_entity_poly.pdbx_strand_id
1 'polypeptide(L)'
;ATVPAGVYFRLIVVRKSGNNYVFQSAADYTSNGTGTPVLKQGKLLTRSGTIRVVGYSFNTTAAADLGTIPSTYAYNSSTVSIPNMNKDFMTFDSGDITNVNSLSHNLLPVSFGQKLCKLTITISPTGFPSNTISNCTGVYVKQGGNSTSWKIGPSTNVVAANTNNTAAFSPNTTLSTTIRMVPFAGARTITVHFNTLTINGRTV
;
A
#
# COMPACT_ATOMS: atom_id res chain seq x y z
N ALA A 1 -10.61 -1.29 -8.03
CA ALA A 1 -10.45 -2.76 -7.89
C ALA A 1 -11.33 -3.25 -6.76
N THR A 2 -11.97 -4.40 -6.93
CA THR A 2 -12.76 -5.04 -5.87
C THR A 2 -11.79 -5.61 -4.84
N VAL A 3 -12.00 -5.30 -3.57
CA VAL A 3 -11.21 -5.86 -2.48
C VAL A 3 -11.64 -7.31 -2.26
N PRO A 4 -10.73 -8.29 -2.31
CA PRO A 4 -11.07 -9.70 -2.10
C PRO A 4 -11.71 -9.95 -0.73
N ALA A 5 -12.47 -11.04 -0.60
CA ALA A 5 -13.06 -11.43 0.67
C ALA A 5 -11.99 -11.68 1.75
N GLY A 6 -12.28 -11.32 2.99
CA GLY A 6 -11.39 -11.50 4.14
C GLY A 6 -10.28 -10.46 4.27
N VAL A 7 -10.13 -9.55 3.31
CA VAL A 7 -9.10 -8.49 3.38
C VAL A 7 -9.48 -7.44 4.39
N TYR A 8 -8.55 -7.14 5.31
CA TYR A 8 -8.72 -6.11 6.33
C TYR A 8 -8.45 -4.71 5.77
N PHE A 9 -9.24 -3.76 6.23
CA PHE A 9 -9.04 -2.34 5.97
C PHE A 9 -9.51 -1.50 7.15
N ARG A 10 -8.95 -0.31 7.31
CA ARG A 10 -9.31 0.67 8.33
C ARG A 10 -9.97 1.88 7.68
N LEU A 11 -11.05 2.34 8.28
CA LEU A 11 -11.68 3.62 7.96
C LEU A 11 -11.54 4.56 9.15
N ILE A 12 -11.32 5.84 8.86
CA ILE A 12 -11.11 6.92 9.81
C ILE A 12 -12.06 8.04 9.44
N VAL A 13 -12.86 8.48 10.39
CA VAL A 13 -13.78 9.62 10.23
C VAL A 13 -13.16 10.85 10.85
N VAL A 14 -13.10 11.91 10.07
CA VAL A 14 -12.74 13.26 10.55
C VAL A 14 -13.87 14.22 10.23
N ARG A 15 -14.07 15.20 11.09
CA ARG A 15 -15.09 16.24 10.94
C ARG A 15 -14.42 17.59 10.67
N LYS A 16 -14.94 18.33 9.72
CA LYS A 16 -14.48 19.68 9.43
C LYS A 16 -14.86 20.65 10.56
N SER A 17 -13.89 21.42 10.99
CA SER A 17 -14.03 22.45 12.02
C SER A 17 -13.23 23.68 11.54
N GLY A 18 -13.92 24.66 10.98
CA GLY A 18 -13.26 25.75 10.25
C GLY A 18 -12.43 25.23 9.08
N ASN A 19 -11.15 25.56 9.05
CA ASN A 19 -10.21 25.09 8.03
C ASN A 19 -9.52 23.77 8.39
N ASN A 20 -9.82 23.20 9.55
CA ASN A 20 -9.18 21.99 10.05
C ASN A 20 -10.14 20.80 10.05
N TYR A 21 -9.57 19.61 10.19
CA TYR A 21 -10.31 18.38 10.40
C TYR A 21 -9.94 17.77 11.74
N VAL A 22 -10.96 17.41 12.51
CA VAL A 22 -10.85 16.84 13.85
C VAL A 22 -11.27 15.38 13.81
N PHE A 23 -10.44 14.50 14.34
CA PHE A 23 -10.71 13.08 14.48
C PHE A 23 -12.03 12.83 15.21
N GLN A 24 -12.83 11.92 14.71
CA GLN A 24 -14.08 11.50 15.32
C GLN A 24 -14.01 10.03 15.77
N SER A 25 -13.62 9.15 14.88
CA SER A 25 -13.60 7.71 15.15
C SER A 25 -12.81 6.96 14.10
N ALA A 26 -12.47 5.71 14.42
CA ALA A 26 -11.90 4.77 13.45
C ALA A 26 -12.42 3.35 13.70
N ALA A 27 -12.48 2.56 12.66
CA ALA A 27 -12.90 1.17 12.73
C ALA A 27 -12.20 0.31 11.69
N ASP A 28 -11.99 -0.95 12.04
CA ASP A 28 -11.45 -1.98 11.16
C ASP A 28 -12.57 -2.90 10.67
N TYR A 29 -12.50 -3.21 9.41
CA TYR A 29 -13.44 -4.05 8.70
C TYR A 29 -12.72 -5.14 7.92
N THR A 30 -13.45 -6.18 7.57
CA THR A 30 -13.07 -7.09 6.49
C THR A 30 -14.05 -6.98 5.34
N SER A 31 -13.53 -7.08 4.13
CA SER A 31 -14.35 -7.26 2.93
C SER A 31 -14.98 -8.66 2.95
N ASN A 32 -16.24 -8.77 2.53
CA ASN A 32 -16.90 -10.06 2.27
C ASN A 32 -16.88 -10.45 0.78
N GLY A 33 -16.25 -9.63 -0.06
CA GLY A 33 -16.22 -9.86 -1.51
C GLY A 33 -17.49 -9.44 -2.25
N THR A 34 -18.57 -9.12 -1.55
CA THR A 34 -19.90 -8.80 -2.14
C THR A 34 -20.33 -7.34 -1.92
N GLY A 35 -19.45 -6.54 -1.33
CA GLY A 35 -19.66 -5.10 -1.14
C GLY A 35 -20.18 -4.69 0.26
N THR A 36 -20.58 -5.62 1.12
CA THR A 36 -20.96 -5.31 2.51
C THR A 36 -19.80 -5.66 3.45
N PRO A 37 -19.09 -4.68 4.02
CA PRO A 37 -18.00 -4.96 4.94
C PRO A 37 -18.49 -5.48 6.28
N VAL A 38 -17.67 -6.32 6.92
CA VAL A 38 -17.93 -6.83 8.26
C VAL A 38 -17.06 -6.08 9.26
N LEU A 39 -17.70 -5.42 10.23
CA LEU A 39 -17.00 -4.73 11.33
C LEU A 39 -16.24 -5.75 12.19
N LYS A 40 -14.97 -5.47 12.46
CA LYS A 40 -14.09 -6.30 13.29
C LYS A 40 -13.68 -5.63 14.59
N GLN A 41 -13.36 -4.35 14.55
CA GLN A 41 -12.92 -3.60 15.72
C GLN A 41 -13.30 -2.13 15.59
N GLY A 42 -13.51 -1.47 16.72
CA GLY A 42 -13.84 -0.04 16.77
C GLY A 42 -15.28 0.23 16.37
N LYS A 43 -15.56 1.45 16.01
CA LYS A 43 -16.86 1.92 15.52
C LYS A 43 -16.68 3.17 14.68
N LEU A 44 -17.48 3.33 13.63
CA LEU A 44 -17.57 4.60 12.92
C LEU A 44 -18.71 5.42 13.52
N LEU A 45 -18.33 6.51 14.15
CA LEU A 45 -19.25 7.50 14.70
C LEU A 45 -19.00 8.80 13.97
N THR A 46 -20.09 9.47 13.61
CA THR A 46 -20.02 10.82 13.08
C THR A 46 -20.90 11.76 13.88
N ARG A 47 -20.55 13.03 13.89
CA ARG A 47 -21.42 14.11 14.35
C ARG A 47 -21.97 14.84 13.12
N SER A 48 -23.08 15.54 13.31
CA SER A 48 -23.65 16.39 12.24
C SER A 48 -22.63 17.39 11.71
N GLY A 49 -22.77 17.77 10.43
CA GLY A 49 -21.92 18.72 9.74
C GLY A 49 -21.19 18.10 8.55
N THR A 50 -20.06 18.68 8.17
CA THR A 50 -19.21 18.17 7.09
C THR A 50 -18.22 17.17 7.68
N ILE A 51 -18.21 15.96 7.13
CA ILE A 51 -17.27 14.92 7.49
C ILE A 51 -16.43 14.51 6.27
N ARG A 52 -15.35 13.81 6.53
CA ARG A 52 -14.54 13.14 5.53
C ARG A 52 -14.15 11.77 6.05
N VAL A 53 -14.23 10.78 5.21
CA VAL A 53 -13.83 9.42 5.53
C VAL A 53 -12.60 9.08 4.73
N VAL A 54 -11.52 8.76 5.39
CA VAL A 54 -10.29 8.28 4.77
C VAL A 54 -10.02 6.86 5.24
N GLY A 55 -9.29 6.09 4.45
CA GLY A 55 -9.01 4.72 4.83
C GLY A 55 -7.79 4.17 4.14
N TYR A 56 -7.33 3.03 4.66
CA TYR A 56 -6.22 2.29 4.06
C TYR A 56 -6.35 0.78 4.27
N SER A 57 -5.65 0.05 3.42
CA SER A 57 -5.53 -1.41 3.48
C SER A 57 -4.15 -1.83 2.96
N PHE A 58 -3.64 -2.92 3.51
CA PHE A 58 -2.43 -3.58 3.00
C PHE A 58 -2.75 -4.79 2.12
N ASN A 59 -3.99 -4.94 1.69
CA ASN A 59 -4.48 -6.09 0.92
C ASN A 59 -4.13 -7.43 1.58
N THR A 60 -4.36 -7.52 2.87
CA THR A 60 -3.99 -8.64 3.73
C THR A 60 -5.19 -9.20 4.47
N THR A 61 -5.16 -10.51 4.75
CA THR A 61 -6.13 -11.18 5.62
C THR A 61 -5.67 -11.22 7.10
N ALA A 62 -4.50 -10.67 7.42
CA ALA A 62 -3.98 -10.59 8.78
C ALA A 62 -4.37 -9.25 9.43
N ALA A 63 -5.19 -9.28 10.48
CA ALA A 63 -5.59 -8.10 11.25
C ALA A 63 -4.40 -7.34 11.84
N ALA A 64 -3.37 -8.07 12.26
CA ALA A 64 -2.16 -7.51 12.88
C ALA A 64 -1.43 -6.50 11.99
N ASP A 65 -1.59 -6.57 10.68
CA ASP A 65 -0.95 -5.64 9.76
C ASP A 65 -1.48 -4.20 9.88
N LEU A 66 -2.74 -4.03 10.31
CA LEU A 66 -3.28 -2.69 10.57
C LEU A 66 -2.80 -2.11 11.90
N GLY A 67 -2.26 -2.93 12.80
CA GLY A 67 -1.92 -2.53 14.16
C GLY A 67 -3.14 -2.14 14.99
N THR A 68 -2.91 -1.62 16.18
CA THR A 68 -3.98 -1.11 17.05
C THR A 68 -4.61 0.15 16.46
N ILE A 69 -5.91 0.36 16.71
CA ILE A 69 -6.58 1.62 16.36
C ILE A 69 -6.07 2.71 17.33
N PRO A 70 -5.40 3.76 16.83
CA PRO A 70 -4.98 4.85 17.68
C PRO A 70 -6.19 5.59 18.30
N SER A 71 -5.99 6.16 19.48
CA SER A 71 -7.02 6.97 20.16
C SER A 71 -7.32 8.28 19.43
N THR A 72 -6.40 8.73 18.56
CA THR A 72 -6.58 9.93 17.74
C THR A 72 -5.73 9.86 16.48
N TYR A 73 -6.17 10.58 15.45
CA TYR A 73 -5.42 10.86 14.23
C TYR A 73 -5.41 12.37 13.99
N ALA A 74 -4.24 12.93 13.82
CA ALA A 74 -4.11 14.31 13.39
C ALA A 74 -4.13 14.34 11.84
N TYR A 75 -5.23 14.82 11.27
CA TYR A 75 -5.39 14.98 9.84
C TYR A 75 -4.30 15.91 9.28
N ASN A 76 -3.69 15.55 8.17
CA ASN A 76 -2.51 16.19 7.55
C ASN A 76 -1.17 16.05 8.28
N SER A 77 -1.10 15.36 9.41
CA SER A 77 0.17 15.16 10.11
C SER A 77 0.43 13.74 10.55
N SER A 78 -0.59 12.99 11.00
CA SER A 78 -0.41 11.57 11.31
C SER A 78 -0.02 10.77 10.08
N THR A 79 0.92 9.85 10.27
CA THR A 79 1.40 8.95 9.22
C THR A 79 1.13 7.50 9.56
N VAL A 80 0.86 6.71 8.54
CA VAL A 80 0.80 5.25 8.62
C VAL A 80 2.07 4.71 7.97
N SER A 81 2.83 3.94 8.73
CA SER A 81 3.99 3.25 8.19
C SER A 81 3.53 2.12 7.27
N ILE A 82 4.12 2.03 6.08
CA ILE A 82 3.89 0.92 5.17
C ILE A 82 4.98 -0.10 5.43
N PRO A 83 4.67 -1.20 6.16
CA PRO A 83 5.67 -2.20 6.47
C PRO A 83 6.02 -2.93 5.19
N ASN A 84 7.27 -3.09 4.94
CA ASN A 84 7.92 -3.71 3.81
C ASN A 84 7.11 -3.76 2.50
N MET A 85 7.72 -3.55 1.38
CA MET A 85 7.09 -3.43 0.05
C MET A 85 6.51 -4.76 -0.49
N ASN A 86 6.33 -5.79 0.36
CA ASN A 86 5.78 -7.08 -0.03
C ASN A 86 4.25 -7.12 -0.08
N LYS A 87 3.60 -6.10 0.51
CA LYS A 87 2.13 -6.00 0.55
C LYS A 87 1.66 -4.83 -0.30
N ASP A 88 0.52 -5.00 -0.95
CA ASP A 88 -0.13 -3.88 -1.62
C ASP A 88 -0.55 -2.85 -0.59
N PHE A 89 -0.39 -1.59 -0.92
CA PHE A 89 -0.92 -0.50 -0.14
C PHE A 89 -1.97 0.24 -0.94
N MET A 90 -3.16 0.34 -0.37
CA MET A 90 -4.32 0.97 -0.98
C MET A 90 -4.89 2.02 -0.05
N THR A 91 -5.39 3.11 -0.59
CA THR A 91 -6.04 4.17 0.17
C THR A 91 -7.40 4.53 -0.38
N PHE A 92 -8.23 5.06 0.49
CA PHE A 92 -9.54 5.61 0.20
C PHE A 92 -9.66 7.02 0.76
N ASP A 93 -10.35 7.88 0.05
CA ASP A 93 -10.69 9.24 0.48
C ASP A 93 -12.04 9.61 -0.14
N SER A 94 -13.02 9.87 0.70
CA SER A 94 -14.37 10.22 0.26
C SER A 94 -14.49 11.63 -0.30
N GLY A 95 -13.50 12.51 -0.05
CA GLY A 95 -13.74 13.93 -0.11
C GLY A 95 -14.67 14.42 1.01
N ASP A 96 -15.04 15.68 0.97
CA ASP A 96 -15.97 16.26 1.95
C ASP A 96 -17.39 15.79 1.67
N ILE A 97 -18.03 15.20 2.68
CA ILE A 97 -19.44 14.82 2.69
C ILE A 97 -20.15 15.87 3.53
N THR A 98 -20.99 16.68 2.89
CA THR A 98 -21.71 17.79 3.53
C THR A 98 -23.07 17.35 4.04
N ASN A 99 -23.61 18.12 4.99
CA ASN A 99 -24.99 17.95 5.50
C ASN A 99 -25.27 16.56 6.10
N VAL A 100 -24.24 15.94 6.68
CA VAL A 100 -24.45 14.70 7.47
C VAL A 100 -25.24 15.06 8.72
N ASN A 101 -26.34 14.36 8.92
CA ASN A 101 -27.15 14.45 10.14
C ASN A 101 -27.44 13.07 10.71
N SER A 102 -27.96 13.00 11.91
CA SER A 102 -28.21 11.74 12.62
C SER A 102 -29.30 10.86 11.99
N LEU A 103 -30.07 11.40 11.06
CA LEU A 103 -31.15 10.69 10.36
C LEU A 103 -30.75 10.23 8.97
N SER A 104 -29.59 10.65 8.46
CA SER A 104 -29.12 10.23 7.15
C SER A 104 -28.50 8.84 7.21
N HIS A 105 -29.13 7.87 6.59
CA HIS A 105 -28.56 6.56 6.32
C HIS A 105 -27.85 6.61 4.97
N ASN A 106 -26.73 7.32 4.91
CA ASN A 106 -25.96 7.45 3.66
C ASN A 106 -25.08 6.22 3.47
N LEU A 107 -25.33 5.47 2.42
CA LEU A 107 -24.38 4.47 1.95
C LEU A 107 -23.16 5.19 1.38
N LEU A 108 -22.01 4.99 1.99
CA LEU A 108 -20.74 5.50 1.49
C LEU A 108 -20.08 4.41 0.64
N PRO A 109 -20.01 4.55 -0.68
CA PRO A 109 -19.25 3.63 -1.50
C PRO A 109 -17.75 3.80 -1.21
N VAL A 110 -17.12 2.70 -0.76
CA VAL A 110 -15.67 2.69 -0.45
C VAL A 110 -14.94 2.00 -1.59
N SER A 111 -14.12 2.77 -2.31
CA SER A 111 -13.29 2.26 -3.39
C SER A 111 -11.82 2.57 -3.12
N PHE A 112 -11.00 1.53 -2.94
CA PHE A 112 -9.59 1.68 -2.66
C PHE A 112 -8.77 1.81 -3.95
N GLY A 113 -7.91 2.83 -4.00
CA GLY A 113 -6.92 3.02 -5.05
C GLY A 113 -5.55 2.49 -4.61
N GLN A 114 -4.89 1.71 -5.46
CA GLN A 114 -3.52 1.26 -5.22
C GLN A 114 -2.55 2.43 -5.22
N LYS A 115 -1.57 2.41 -4.31
CA LYS A 115 -0.53 3.44 -4.16
C LYS A 115 0.86 2.94 -4.51
N LEU A 116 1.04 1.65 -4.68
CA LEU A 116 2.29 1.04 -5.09
C LEU A 116 2.16 0.47 -6.50
N CYS A 117 3.24 0.54 -7.26
CA CYS A 117 3.35 -0.18 -8.52
C CYS A 117 4.09 -1.51 -8.32
N LYS A 118 3.78 -2.47 -9.18
CA LYS A 118 4.39 -3.79 -9.21
C LYS A 118 5.39 -3.82 -10.36
N LEU A 119 6.64 -4.14 -10.06
CA LEU A 119 7.68 -4.40 -11.04
C LEU A 119 8.00 -5.90 -11.03
N THR A 120 7.84 -6.56 -12.16
CA THR A 120 8.31 -7.93 -12.34
C THR A 120 9.62 -7.88 -13.13
N ILE A 121 10.65 -8.49 -12.57
CA ILE A 121 11.96 -8.62 -13.19
C ILE A 121 12.14 -10.08 -13.54
N THR A 122 12.38 -10.35 -14.81
CA THR A 122 12.69 -11.70 -15.30
C THR A 122 14.05 -11.67 -15.95
N ILE A 123 14.93 -12.57 -15.52
CA ILE A 123 16.25 -12.77 -16.11
C ILE A 123 16.21 -14.06 -16.91
N SER A 124 16.46 -13.94 -18.20
CA SER A 124 16.52 -15.08 -19.10
C SER A 124 17.84 -15.05 -19.84
N PRO A 125 18.75 -16.02 -19.59
CA PRO A 125 20.03 -16.07 -20.27
C PRO A 125 19.83 -16.63 -21.67
N THR A 126 19.61 -15.76 -22.64
CA THR A 126 19.51 -16.14 -24.05
C THR A 126 20.88 -16.11 -24.71
N GLY A 127 21.14 -17.00 -25.65
CA GLY A 127 22.40 -17.06 -26.40
C GLY A 127 23.53 -17.84 -25.69
N PHE A 128 23.27 -18.48 -24.55
CA PHE A 128 24.20 -19.36 -23.87
C PHE A 128 23.82 -20.84 -24.10
N PRO A 129 24.79 -21.76 -24.25
CA PRO A 129 24.52 -23.14 -24.61
C PRO A 129 23.59 -23.90 -23.63
N SER A 130 23.69 -23.63 -22.34
CA SER A 130 22.90 -24.33 -21.31
C SER A 130 21.85 -23.45 -20.64
N ASN A 131 21.83 -22.17 -20.91
CA ASN A 131 20.88 -21.20 -20.34
C ASN A 131 20.70 -21.34 -18.80
N THR A 132 21.75 -21.70 -18.08
CA THR A 132 21.67 -21.96 -16.66
C THR A 132 22.24 -20.80 -15.86
N ILE A 133 21.44 -20.27 -14.95
CA ILE A 133 21.89 -19.32 -13.93
C ILE A 133 22.13 -20.13 -12.66
N SER A 134 23.39 -20.24 -12.24
CA SER A 134 23.78 -21.05 -11.07
C SER A 134 23.91 -20.21 -9.80
N ASN A 135 24.08 -18.91 -9.89
CA ASN A 135 24.14 -18.03 -8.75
C ASN A 135 23.61 -16.64 -9.10
N CYS A 136 22.80 -16.07 -8.21
CA CYS A 136 22.34 -14.70 -8.32
C CYS A 136 22.11 -14.14 -6.90
N THR A 137 22.97 -13.22 -6.48
CA THR A 137 22.92 -12.65 -5.14
C THR A 137 22.92 -11.14 -5.14
N GLY A 138 22.44 -10.55 -4.06
CA GLY A 138 22.46 -9.13 -3.83
C GLY A 138 21.66 -8.33 -4.86
N VAL A 139 20.53 -8.89 -5.32
CA VAL A 139 19.68 -8.21 -6.29
C VAL A 139 18.91 -7.09 -5.61
N TYR A 140 19.02 -5.91 -6.16
CA TYR A 140 18.21 -4.77 -5.73
C TYR A 140 17.93 -3.82 -6.88
N VAL A 141 16.90 -3.04 -6.73
CA VAL A 141 16.52 -1.99 -7.69
C VAL A 141 16.96 -0.66 -7.11
N LYS A 142 17.87 0.01 -7.78
CA LYS A 142 18.24 1.40 -7.47
C LYS A 142 17.07 2.32 -7.83
N GLN A 143 16.89 3.36 -7.02
CA GLN A 143 15.84 4.37 -7.16
C GLN A 143 14.41 3.85 -6.93
N GLY A 144 14.24 2.64 -6.43
CA GLY A 144 12.97 2.15 -5.91
C GLY A 144 12.83 2.52 -4.44
N GLY A 145 11.82 3.28 -4.07
CA GLY A 145 11.53 3.56 -2.66
C GLY A 145 11.10 2.28 -1.95
N ASN A 146 11.77 1.90 -0.86
CA ASN A 146 11.46 0.70 -0.07
C ASN A 146 10.91 1.00 1.32
N SER A 147 11.04 2.23 1.78
CA SER A 147 10.48 2.70 3.04
C SER A 147 9.51 3.82 2.75
N THR A 148 8.27 3.62 3.16
CA THR A 148 7.19 4.53 2.82
C THR A 148 6.33 4.79 4.03
N SER A 149 5.79 5.98 4.08
CA SER A 149 4.70 6.32 4.98
C SER A 149 3.59 7.00 4.18
N TRP A 150 2.37 6.78 4.60
CA TRP A 150 1.21 7.48 4.09
C TRP A 150 0.77 8.54 5.09
N LYS A 151 0.66 9.77 4.63
CA LYS A 151 0.15 10.87 5.42
C LYS A 151 -1.36 10.91 5.32
N ILE A 152 -2.04 10.85 6.45
CA ILE A 152 -3.49 10.92 6.54
C ILE A 152 -3.95 12.35 6.26
N GLY A 153 -4.50 12.59 5.07
CA GLY A 153 -4.94 13.92 4.68
C GLY A 153 -5.22 14.07 3.18
N PRO A 154 -5.60 15.26 2.70
CA PRO A 154 -5.91 15.50 1.30
C PRO A 154 -4.69 15.34 0.38
N SER A 155 -3.49 15.63 0.87
CA SER A 155 -2.24 15.28 0.19
C SER A 155 -1.83 13.87 0.55
N THR A 156 -2.57 12.88 0.05
CA THR A 156 -2.35 11.45 0.32
C THR A 156 -1.08 10.93 -0.35
N ASN A 157 0.01 11.63 -0.21
CA ASN A 157 1.26 11.23 -0.82
C ASN A 157 1.92 10.14 0.02
N VAL A 158 2.19 9.04 -0.62
CA VAL A 158 3.12 8.05 -0.11
C VAL A 158 4.52 8.65 -0.22
N VAL A 159 5.16 8.86 0.91
CA VAL A 159 6.53 9.38 0.95
C VAL A 159 7.48 8.21 0.80
N ALA A 160 8.20 8.17 -0.29
CA ALA A 160 9.25 7.18 -0.51
C ALA A 160 10.56 7.66 0.14
N ALA A 161 11.19 6.80 0.93
CA ALA A 161 12.60 6.94 1.19
C ALA A 161 13.38 6.56 -0.08
N ASN A 162 14.39 7.32 -0.42
CA ASN A 162 15.20 7.11 -1.61
C ASN A 162 16.26 6.02 -1.33
N THR A 163 15.82 4.79 -1.16
CA THR A 163 16.67 3.65 -0.80
C THR A 163 16.59 2.55 -1.84
N ASN A 164 17.59 1.68 -1.84
CA ASN A 164 17.59 0.50 -2.70
C ASN A 164 16.49 -0.47 -2.22
N ASN A 165 15.68 -0.92 -3.15
CA ASN A 165 14.70 -1.96 -2.89
C ASN A 165 15.33 -3.32 -3.20
N THR A 166 15.44 -4.18 -2.20
CA THR A 166 16.03 -5.51 -2.37
C THR A 166 15.00 -6.51 -2.84
N ALA A 167 15.36 -7.32 -3.81
CA ALA A 167 14.57 -8.43 -4.30
C ALA A 167 15.33 -9.74 -4.08
N ALA A 168 14.63 -10.78 -3.66
CA ALA A 168 15.21 -12.10 -3.53
C ALA A 168 15.00 -12.90 -4.81
N PHE A 169 16.08 -13.50 -5.33
CA PHE A 169 16.03 -14.45 -6.43
C PHE A 169 16.53 -15.82 -5.96
N SER A 170 15.95 -16.85 -6.52
CA SER A 170 16.43 -18.22 -6.36
C SER A 170 17.17 -18.66 -7.62
N PRO A 171 18.36 -19.23 -7.52
CA PRO A 171 19.09 -19.76 -8.67
C PRO A 171 18.29 -20.84 -9.39
N ASN A 172 18.03 -20.66 -10.67
CA ASN A 172 17.45 -21.65 -11.58
C ASN A 172 17.66 -21.20 -13.03
N THR A 173 17.11 -21.92 -13.98
CA THR A 173 17.25 -21.62 -15.42
C THR A 173 16.48 -20.35 -15.84
N THR A 174 15.47 -19.96 -15.07
CA THR A 174 14.71 -18.73 -15.32
C THR A 174 14.40 -18.09 -13.98
N LEU A 175 14.95 -16.92 -13.75
CA LEU A 175 14.76 -16.17 -12.53
C LEU A 175 13.70 -15.11 -12.73
N SER A 176 12.68 -15.13 -11.89
CA SER A 176 11.67 -14.09 -11.87
C SER A 176 11.39 -13.66 -10.43
N THR A 177 11.32 -12.39 -10.21
CA THR A 177 10.87 -11.82 -8.94
C THR A 177 9.96 -10.63 -9.17
N THR A 178 9.13 -10.38 -8.18
CA THR A 178 8.23 -9.24 -8.17
C THR A 178 8.54 -8.37 -6.96
N ILE A 179 8.73 -7.11 -7.21
CA ILE A 179 8.86 -6.09 -6.16
C ILE A 179 7.76 -5.06 -6.30
N ARG A 180 7.38 -4.48 -5.18
CA ARG A 180 6.52 -3.30 -5.16
C ARG A 180 7.35 -2.07 -4.85
N MET A 181 6.98 -0.96 -5.47
CA MET A 181 7.68 0.31 -5.30
C MET A 181 6.69 1.46 -5.38
N VAL A 182 7.09 2.60 -4.85
CA VAL A 182 6.31 3.83 -5.01
C VAL A 182 6.41 4.29 -6.46
N PRO A 183 5.29 4.54 -7.13
CA PRO A 183 5.32 5.08 -8.48
C PRO A 183 5.98 6.45 -8.50
N PHE A 184 6.79 6.69 -9.50
CA PHE A 184 7.41 7.99 -9.73
C PHE A 184 6.48 8.88 -10.56
N ALA A 185 6.55 10.18 -10.31
CA ALA A 185 5.99 11.16 -11.22
C ALA A 185 6.93 11.32 -12.42
N GLY A 186 6.46 10.96 -13.62
CA GLY A 186 7.23 11.00 -14.86
C GLY A 186 8.09 9.77 -15.12
N ALA A 187 8.71 9.75 -16.30
CA ALA A 187 9.60 8.66 -16.71
C ALA A 187 10.92 8.71 -15.94
N ARG A 188 11.36 7.56 -15.45
CA ARG A 188 12.66 7.41 -14.77
C ARG A 188 13.35 6.13 -15.20
N THR A 189 14.67 6.17 -15.22
CA THR A 189 15.50 4.99 -15.40
C THR A 189 15.55 4.21 -14.08
N ILE A 190 15.27 2.94 -14.15
CA ILE A 190 15.40 1.99 -13.05
C ILE A 190 16.61 1.12 -13.36
N THR A 191 17.53 1.00 -12.41
CA THR A 191 18.70 0.13 -12.53
C THR A 191 18.49 -1.10 -11.66
N VAL A 192 18.57 -2.28 -12.26
CA VAL A 192 18.64 -3.54 -11.53
C VAL A 192 20.11 -3.85 -11.30
N HIS A 193 20.48 -4.04 -10.04
CA HIS A 193 21.84 -4.34 -9.63
C HIS A 193 21.96 -5.76 -9.12
N PHE A 194 23.08 -6.40 -9.43
CA PHE A 194 23.45 -7.72 -8.95
C PHE A 194 24.81 -7.63 -8.28
N ASN A 195 24.97 -8.22 -7.10
CA ASN A 195 26.30 -8.40 -6.51
C ASN A 195 27.07 -9.53 -7.20
N THR A 196 26.39 -10.60 -7.49
CA THR A 196 26.94 -11.75 -8.19
C THR A 196 25.88 -12.32 -9.13
N LEU A 197 26.25 -12.51 -10.37
CA LEU A 197 25.47 -13.24 -11.36
C LEU A 197 26.40 -14.24 -12.04
N THR A 198 26.09 -15.52 -11.93
CA THR A 198 26.86 -16.59 -12.58
C THR A 198 26.00 -17.30 -13.61
N ILE A 199 26.43 -17.22 -14.86
CA ILE A 199 25.74 -17.83 -16.00
C ILE A 199 26.69 -18.91 -16.58
N ASN A 200 26.21 -20.15 -16.69
CA ASN A 200 26.97 -21.26 -17.22
C ASN A 200 28.36 -21.42 -16.54
N GLY A 201 28.42 -21.22 -15.23
CA GLY A 201 29.64 -21.33 -14.44
C GLY A 201 30.59 -20.12 -14.55
N ARG A 202 30.25 -19.07 -15.31
CA ARG A 202 31.01 -17.82 -15.40
C ARG A 202 30.33 -16.69 -14.63
N THR A 203 31.07 -16.07 -13.75
CA THR A 203 30.60 -14.86 -13.02
C THR A 203 30.74 -13.63 -13.92
N VAL A 204 29.70 -12.83 -14.01
CA VAL A 204 29.59 -11.58 -14.77
C VAL A 204 29.26 -10.42 -13.85
#